data_ef49a029f5fb2e43affc1aac78899ccc
#
_entry.id   ef49a029f5fb2e43affc1aac78899ccc
#
_cell.length_a   1.000
_cell.length_b   1.000
_cell.length_c   1.000
_cell.angle_alpha   90.00
_cell.angle_beta   90.00
_cell.angle_gamma   90.00
#
_symmetry.space_group_name_H-M   'P 1'
#
loop_
_entity.id
_entity.type
_entity.pdbx_description
1 polymer ?
#
loop_
_entity_poly.entity_id
_entity_poly.type
_entity_poly.pdbx_seq_one_letter_code
_entity_poly.pdbx_strand_id
1 'polypeptide(L)'
;ADSTNSNYLMLRKILRSNVFYNFQRFIPASVRWSLAGLFSTASKELTTEDGNALVKKMEPFALNKFQEGFDAVILGHCHVPAINSYDVDGRKRTFVTLGDWITHYSFVYYENNNFFIHRYRG
;
A
#
# COMPACT_ATOMS: atom_id res chain seq x y z
N ALA A 1 7.52 5.14 3.05
CA ALA A 1 8.35 3.98 2.68
C ALA A 1 9.50 3.90 3.67
N ASP A 2 9.45 2.91 4.54
CA ASP A 2 10.42 2.74 5.60
C ASP A 2 11.76 2.31 4.99
N SER A 3 12.70 3.27 4.91
CA SER A 3 14.05 3.05 4.38
C SER A 3 14.93 2.22 5.32
N THR A 4 14.43 1.90 6.50
CA THR A 4 15.15 1.16 7.55
C THR A 4 15.03 -0.35 7.44
N ASN A 5 14.22 -0.87 6.54
CA ASN A 5 14.12 -2.32 6.35
C ASN A 5 15.31 -2.84 5.52
N SER A 6 16.40 -3.16 6.21
CA SER A 6 17.65 -3.69 5.65
C SER A 6 17.41 -4.93 4.75
N ASN A 7 16.48 -5.79 5.14
CA ASN A 7 16.13 -7.00 4.38
C ASN A 7 15.46 -6.66 3.04
N TYR A 8 14.61 -5.64 3.03
CA TYR A 8 13.98 -5.18 1.80
C TYR A 8 15.00 -4.56 0.83
N LEU A 9 15.90 -3.73 1.35
CA LEU A 9 16.94 -3.10 0.53
C LEU A 9 17.91 -4.13 -0.05
N MET A 10 18.27 -5.15 0.73
CA MET A 10 19.09 -6.26 0.27
C MET A 10 18.38 -7.08 -0.80
N LEU A 11 17.14 -7.45 -0.59
CA LEU A 11 16.31 -8.18 -1.57
C LEU A 11 16.17 -7.38 -2.87
N ARG A 12 15.89 -6.09 -2.77
CA ARG A 12 15.79 -5.20 -3.93
C ARG A 12 17.10 -5.14 -4.73
N LYS A 13 18.25 -5.10 -4.02
CA LYS A 13 19.56 -5.08 -4.67
C LYS A 13 19.86 -6.38 -5.40
N ILE A 14 19.52 -7.53 -4.80
CA ILE A 14 19.67 -8.86 -5.41
C ILE A 14 18.77 -8.97 -6.65
N LEU A 15 17.49 -8.63 -6.53
CA LEU A 15 16.52 -8.76 -7.62
C LEU A 15 16.81 -7.83 -8.82
N ARG A 16 17.52 -6.73 -8.59
CA ARG A 16 17.94 -5.77 -9.63
C ARG A 16 19.37 -6.03 -10.15
N SER A 17 20.06 -7.04 -9.63
CA SER A 17 21.41 -7.35 -10.09
C SER A 17 21.38 -8.02 -11.48
N ASN A 18 22.35 -7.66 -12.31
CA ASN A 18 22.53 -8.29 -13.63
C ASN A 18 22.79 -9.81 -13.49
N VAL A 19 23.38 -10.23 -12.37
CA VAL A 19 23.62 -11.63 -12.05
C VAL A 19 22.29 -12.38 -11.89
N PHE A 20 21.34 -11.82 -11.16
CA PHE A 20 20.01 -12.40 -10.97
C PHE A 20 19.22 -12.45 -12.29
N TYR A 21 19.31 -11.38 -13.09
CA TYR A 21 18.69 -11.34 -14.41
C TYR A 21 19.24 -12.41 -15.35
N ASN A 22 20.54 -12.59 -15.41
CA ASN A 22 21.15 -13.63 -16.22
C ASN A 22 20.84 -15.05 -15.70
N PHE A 23 20.82 -15.24 -14.37
CA PHE A 23 20.46 -16.50 -13.75
C PHE A 23 19.02 -16.93 -14.07
N GLN A 24 18.08 -15.99 -14.10
CA GLN A 24 16.68 -16.28 -14.47
C GLN A 24 16.54 -16.84 -15.89
N ARG A 25 17.48 -16.53 -16.76
CA ARG A 25 17.44 -16.98 -18.16
C ARG A 25 17.66 -18.48 -18.31
N PHE A 26 18.34 -19.10 -17.34
CA PHE A 26 18.61 -20.54 -17.32
C PHE A 26 17.53 -21.36 -16.61
N ILE A 27 16.59 -20.72 -15.91
CA ILE A 27 15.52 -21.40 -15.18
C ILE A 27 14.33 -21.62 -16.12
N PRO A 28 13.85 -22.88 -16.28
CA PRO A 28 12.65 -23.17 -17.07
C PRO A 28 11.43 -22.38 -16.58
N ALA A 29 10.54 -22.02 -17.49
CA ALA A 29 9.35 -21.21 -17.16
C ALA A 29 8.47 -21.86 -16.07
N SER A 30 8.33 -23.19 -16.09
CA SER A 30 7.58 -23.95 -15.09
C SER A 30 8.12 -23.78 -13.67
N VAL A 31 9.45 -23.81 -13.53
CA VAL A 31 10.12 -23.61 -12.22
C VAL A 31 9.96 -22.17 -11.74
N ARG A 32 10.05 -21.20 -12.65
CA ARG A 32 9.82 -19.77 -12.33
C ARG A 32 8.41 -19.53 -11.78
N TRP A 33 7.41 -20.14 -12.41
CA TRP A 33 6.01 -20.03 -11.94
C TRP A 33 5.79 -20.70 -10.58
N SER A 34 6.38 -21.87 -10.35
CA SER A 34 6.31 -22.56 -9.07
C SER A 34 6.98 -21.76 -7.95
N LEU A 35 8.17 -21.19 -8.22
CA LEU A 35 8.87 -20.33 -7.27
C LEU A 35 8.09 -19.04 -7.00
N ALA A 36 7.53 -18.40 -8.02
CA ALA A 36 6.70 -17.22 -7.86
C ALA A 36 5.46 -17.50 -7.02
N GLY A 37 4.82 -18.65 -7.18
CA GLY A 37 3.70 -19.11 -6.36
C GLY A 37 4.10 -19.29 -4.89
N LEU A 38 5.21 -19.97 -4.63
CA LEU A 38 5.75 -20.18 -3.27
C LEU A 38 6.12 -18.86 -2.60
N PHE A 39 6.81 -17.97 -3.31
CA PHE A 39 7.15 -16.63 -2.79
C PHE A 39 5.90 -15.76 -2.55
N SER A 40 4.89 -15.85 -3.40
CA SER A 40 3.62 -15.15 -3.22
C SER A 40 2.88 -15.64 -1.96
N THR A 41 2.85 -16.96 -1.73
CA THR A 41 2.20 -17.53 -0.54
C THR A 41 2.97 -17.19 0.73
N ALA A 42 4.28 -17.38 0.74
CA ALA A 42 5.14 -17.02 1.87
C ALA A 42 5.09 -15.50 2.16
N SER A 43 5.05 -14.66 1.13
CA SER A 43 4.90 -13.21 1.28
C SER A 43 3.55 -12.83 1.90
N LYS A 44 2.46 -13.52 1.54
CA LYS A 44 1.14 -13.31 2.16
C LYS A 44 1.13 -13.70 3.63
N GLU A 45 1.77 -14.81 3.99
CA GLU A 45 1.86 -15.26 5.40
C GLU A 45 2.76 -14.33 6.24
N LEU A 46 3.81 -13.78 5.64
CA LEU A 46 4.72 -12.84 6.33
C LEU A 46 4.15 -11.40 6.38
N THR A 47 3.17 -11.08 5.55
CA THR A 47 2.56 -9.73 5.45
C THR A 47 1.15 -9.69 6.03
N THR A 48 0.78 -10.54 6.97
CA THR A 48 -0.43 -10.39 7.78
C THR A 48 -0.28 -9.27 8.82
N GLU A 49 0.29 -8.13 8.43
CA GLU A 49 0.02 -6.91 9.15
C GLU A 49 -1.47 -6.61 8.98
N ASP A 50 -2.20 -6.58 10.08
CA ASP A 50 -3.58 -6.10 10.09
C ASP A 50 -3.63 -4.76 9.36
N GLY A 51 -4.45 -4.67 8.31
CA GLY A 51 -4.56 -3.45 7.51
C GLY A 51 -4.86 -2.22 8.37
N ASN A 52 -5.56 -2.38 9.49
CA ASN A 52 -5.82 -1.32 10.47
C ASN A 52 -4.54 -0.88 11.20
N ALA A 53 -3.64 -1.81 11.49
CA ALA A 53 -2.32 -1.47 12.06
C ALA A 53 -1.48 -0.68 11.06
N LEU A 54 -1.58 -1.02 9.78
CA LEU A 54 -0.90 -0.30 8.71
C LEU A 54 -1.45 1.12 8.52
N VAL A 55 -2.78 1.30 8.60
CA VAL A 55 -3.41 2.63 8.59
C VAL A 55 -2.89 3.49 9.72
N LYS A 56 -2.80 2.94 10.95
CA LYS A 56 -2.24 3.66 12.10
C LYS A 56 -0.78 4.07 11.91
N LYS A 57 0.02 3.26 11.23
CA LYS A 57 1.42 3.61 10.88
C LYS A 57 1.51 4.72 9.82
N MET A 58 0.50 4.83 8.97
CA MET A 58 0.43 5.87 7.92
C MET A 58 -0.10 7.21 8.43
N GLU A 59 -0.86 7.19 9.51
CA GLU A 59 -1.50 8.39 10.09
C GLU A 59 -0.50 9.52 10.44
N PRO A 60 0.64 9.27 11.09
CA PRO A 60 1.62 10.32 11.38
C PRO A 60 2.16 11.00 10.11
N PHE A 61 2.30 10.26 9.02
CA PHE A 61 2.69 10.83 7.73
C PHE A 61 1.62 11.80 7.21
N ALA A 62 0.33 11.40 7.29
CA ALA A 62 -0.76 12.25 6.85
C ALA A 62 -0.85 13.52 7.70
N LEU A 63 -0.71 13.41 9.02
CA LEU A 63 -0.70 14.56 9.94
C LEU A 63 0.43 15.53 9.63
N ASN A 64 1.63 15.02 9.32
CA ASN A 64 2.75 15.86 8.90
C ASN A 64 2.42 16.65 7.61
N LYS A 65 1.81 15.97 6.63
CA LYS A 65 1.40 16.61 5.37
C LYS A 65 0.34 17.70 5.59
N PHE A 66 -0.55 17.53 6.55
CA PHE A 66 -1.50 18.56 6.91
C PHE A 66 -0.82 19.81 7.49
N GLN A 67 0.23 19.64 8.28
CA GLN A 67 1.05 20.74 8.77
C GLN A 67 1.83 21.46 7.64
N GLU A 68 2.21 20.75 6.58
CA GLU A 68 2.79 21.33 5.38
C GLU A 68 1.78 22.11 4.53
N GLY A 69 0.48 22.06 4.87
CA GLY A 69 -0.59 22.83 4.22
C GLY A 69 -1.46 22.04 3.25
N PHE A 70 -1.29 20.73 3.12
CA PHE A 70 -2.16 19.91 2.28
C PHE A 70 -3.54 19.73 2.92
N ASP A 71 -4.60 19.81 2.11
CA ASP A 71 -5.99 19.67 2.56
C ASP A 71 -6.44 18.21 2.64
N ALA A 72 -5.84 17.35 1.82
CA ALA A 72 -6.11 15.92 1.80
C ALA A 72 -4.87 15.11 1.54
N VAL A 73 -4.81 13.91 2.15
CA VAL A 73 -3.79 12.88 1.90
C VAL A 73 -4.50 11.60 1.53
N ILE A 74 -4.15 11.02 0.39
CA ILE A 74 -4.73 9.77 -0.10
C ILE A 74 -3.61 8.74 -0.19
N LEU A 75 -3.74 7.64 0.53
CA LEU A 75 -2.77 6.53 0.53
C LEU A 75 -3.44 5.21 0.18
N GLY A 76 -2.73 4.40 -0.60
CA GLY A 76 -3.08 3.01 -0.88
C GLY A 76 -2.30 2.03 -0.02
N HIS A 77 -2.20 0.78 -0.49
CA HIS A 77 -1.38 -0.30 0.06
C HIS A 77 -1.94 -1.01 1.30
N CYS A 78 -2.66 -0.35 2.17
CA CYS A 78 -3.25 -0.99 3.36
C CYS A 78 -4.49 -1.85 3.06
N HIS A 79 -5.08 -1.70 1.87
CA HIS A 79 -6.30 -2.40 1.44
C HIS A 79 -7.51 -2.20 2.37
N VAL A 80 -7.49 -1.20 3.23
CA VAL A 80 -8.58 -0.84 4.14
C VAL A 80 -9.18 0.49 3.69
N PRO A 81 -10.39 0.50 3.13
CA PRO A 81 -11.02 1.74 2.69
C PRO A 81 -11.54 2.53 3.90
N ALA A 82 -11.01 3.72 4.11
CA ALA A 82 -11.44 4.61 5.19
C ALA A 82 -11.28 6.09 4.81
N ILE A 83 -12.13 6.93 5.40
CA ILE A 83 -12.05 8.39 5.31
C ILE A 83 -12.06 8.93 6.74
N ASN A 84 -10.97 9.55 7.14
CA ASN A 84 -10.80 10.16 8.45
C ASN A 84 -10.64 11.66 8.31
N SER A 85 -11.38 12.42 9.11
CA SER A 85 -11.31 13.88 9.12
C SER A 85 -10.60 14.37 10.38
N TYR A 86 -9.75 15.36 10.21
CA TYR A 86 -8.98 16.01 11.27
C TYR A 86 -9.22 17.49 11.21
N ASP A 87 -9.25 18.15 12.35
CA ASP A 87 -9.18 19.59 12.46
C ASP A 87 -7.73 20.00 12.72
N VAL A 88 -7.13 20.72 11.79
CA VAL A 88 -5.77 21.24 11.92
C VAL A 88 -5.80 22.73 11.63
N ASP A 89 -5.46 23.53 12.65
CA ASP A 89 -5.48 25.00 12.59
C ASP A 89 -6.85 25.57 12.14
N GLY A 90 -7.94 24.99 12.66
CA GLY A 90 -9.31 25.43 12.35
C GLY A 90 -9.77 25.05 10.93
N ARG A 91 -9.03 24.19 10.23
CA ARG A 91 -9.38 23.71 8.89
C ARG A 91 -9.58 22.19 8.89
N LYS A 92 -10.67 21.76 8.27
CA LYS A 92 -10.92 20.34 8.05
C LYS A 92 -9.92 19.79 7.05
N ARG A 93 -9.18 18.77 7.48
CA ARG A 93 -8.24 18.00 6.66
C ARG A 93 -8.75 16.56 6.54
N THR A 94 -8.46 15.90 5.44
CA THR A 94 -8.99 14.57 5.18
C THR A 94 -7.88 13.58 4.85
N PHE A 95 -7.82 12.50 5.62
CA PHE A 95 -6.95 11.34 5.34
C PHE A 95 -7.80 10.21 4.77
N VAL A 96 -7.46 9.77 3.57
CA VAL A 96 -8.18 8.74 2.84
C VAL A 96 -7.25 7.55 2.64
N THR A 97 -7.70 6.37 3.05
CA THR A 97 -7.04 5.12 2.67
C THR A 97 -7.90 4.38 1.65
N LEU A 98 -7.25 3.85 0.62
CA LEU A 98 -7.92 3.17 -0.47
C LEU A 98 -8.12 1.69 -0.12
N GLY A 99 -9.26 1.14 -0.54
CA GLY A 99 -9.50 -0.28 -0.54
C GLY A 99 -8.83 -1.00 -1.71
N ASP A 100 -9.42 -2.10 -2.12
CA ASP A 100 -8.94 -2.95 -3.20
C ASP A 100 -10.08 -3.46 -4.08
N TRP A 101 -9.72 -4.05 -5.22
CA TRP A 101 -10.63 -4.74 -6.13
C TRP A 101 -10.63 -6.26 -5.96
N ILE A 102 -10.04 -6.78 -4.87
CA ILE A 102 -9.93 -8.21 -4.59
C ILE A 102 -10.91 -8.63 -3.51
N THR A 103 -10.98 -7.85 -2.42
CA THR A 103 -11.78 -8.17 -1.23
C THR A 103 -12.92 -7.17 -1.03
N HIS A 104 -12.63 -5.88 -1.16
CA HIS A 104 -13.57 -4.81 -0.86
C HIS A 104 -14.35 -4.32 -2.08
N TYR A 105 -13.82 -4.52 -3.29
CA TYR A 105 -14.40 -4.01 -4.54
C TYR A 105 -14.80 -2.55 -4.41
N SER A 106 -13.88 -1.73 -3.90
CA SER A 106 -14.18 -0.35 -3.52
C SER A 106 -13.28 0.65 -4.22
N PHE A 107 -13.85 1.82 -4.46
CA PHE A 107 -13.13 2.98 -4.96
C PHE A 107 -13.54 4.24 -4.20
N VAL A 108 -12.69 5.24 -4.26
CA VAL A 108 -12.95 6.57 -3.70
C VAL A 108 -13.19 7.53 -4.84
N TYR A 109 -14.20 8.36 -4.71
CA TYR A 109 -14.41 9.49 -5.59
C TYR A 109 -14.53 10.80 -4.80
N TYR A 110 -14.26 11.90 -5.48
CA TYR A 110 -14.29 13.24 -4.91
C TYR A 110 -15.33 14.06 -5.65
N GLU A 111 -16.28 14.60 -4.92
CA GLU A 111 -17.34 15.41 -5.46
C GLU A 111 -17.78 16.45 -4.42
N ASN A 112 -18.06 17.70 -4.87
CA ASN A 112 -18.54 18.78 -4.02
C ASN A 112 -17.69 18.98 -2.75
N ASN A 113 -16.38 19.00 -2.89
CA ASN A 113 -15.40 19.12 -1.81
C ASN A 113 -15.44 18.01 -0.73
N ASN A 114 -16.00 16.86 -1.06
CA ASN A 114 -16.08 15.71 -0.17
C ASN A 114 -15.55 14.44 -0.86
N PHE A 115 -14.96 13.57 -0.04
CA PHE A 115 -14.57 12.23 -0.45
C PHE A 115 -15.66 11.24 -0.08
N PHE A 116 -15.90 10.27 -0.97
CA PHE A 116 -16.88 9.21 -0.79
C PHE A 116 -16.25 7.86 -1.14
N ILE A 117 -16.55 6.84 -0.33
CA ILE A 117 -16.21 5.46 -0.64
C ILE A 117 -17.42 4.79 -1.25
N HIS A 118 -17.26 4.21 -2.42
CA HIS A 118 -18.26 3.38 -3.07
C HIS A 118 -17.79 1.95 -3.14
N ARG A 119 -18.69 1.00 -2.83
CA ARG A 119 -18.46 -0.44 -3.02
C ARG A 119 -19.25 -0.88 -4.24
N TYR A 120 -18.54 -1.44 -5.20
CA TYR A 120 -19.17 -2.06 -6.34
C TYR A 120 -19.89 -3.34 -5.89
N ARG A 121 -21.18 -3.39 -6.15
CA ARG A 121 -21.99 -4.62 -6.01
C ARG A 121 -22.36 -5.01 -7.43
N GLY A 122 -21.69 -6.04 -7.93
CA GLY A 122 -22.00 -6.61 -9.23
C GLY A 122 -23.42 -7.15 -9.30
#